data_2252d0c33fbf0786d3ce5b0dc5e7867b
#
_entry.id   2252d0c33fbf0786d3ce5b0dc5e7867b
#
_cell.length_a   1.000
_cell.length_b   1.000
_cell.length_c   1.000
_cell.angle_alpha   90.00
_cell.angle_beta   90.00
_cell.angle_gamma   90.00
#
_symmetry.space_group_name_H-M   'P 1'
#
loop_
_entity.id
_entity.type
_entity.pdbx_description
1 polymer ?
#
loop_
_entity_poly.entity_id
_entity_poly.type
_entity_poly.pdbx_seq_one_letter_code
_entity_poly.pdbx_strand_id
1 'polypeptide(L)'
;LDSHTDEFKHQTYFHKSDIILDPFCGSGTTLVQANELGMHAIGIDISSFNAMISNTKVEKHNIPQMMEAIREITLKLEDFQKIKNNIAFEEHLLAELGKFNYKHFPSPEYKRKVSRGEINEREYSKDKEKEFLSIYNDLVEKYKIKIKQNKNSSFLDKWFLSPVREEIDFLFNKLEEIDNTDLKRILAIILSRTVRSCRATTHADLATLKEPVTTTYYCKKHGKICKPIFSIKGWWERYTIDTLNRLRQFDRLRTETFQICLIGDSRTIDIFDEIKKQMPEYAEILVREKIKGIFSSPPYVGLIDYHEQHAYSYEIFGFERRDELEIGPLSNGQGTEARDSYVKGIAESLKNCKKYLQKDYDIFLVANDKYNLYPRIAGLAKMKIVNQFKRPVLNRVEKDRSNAYSETIFHLKEE
;
A
#
# COMPACT_ATOMS: atom_id res chain seq x y z
N LEU A 1 4.42 -15.53 10.02
CA LEU A 1 5.87 -15.64 10.22
C LEU A 1 6.41 -16.79 9.39
N ASP A 2 6.33 -16.61 8.09
CA ASP A 2 6.97 -17.55 7.18
C ASP A 2 8.47 -17.30 7.27
N SER A 3 9.13 -18.04 8.17
CA SER A 3 10.55 -17.91 8.40
C SER A 3 11.31 -18.56 7.25
N HIS A 4 11.80 -17.75 6.34
CA HIS A 4 12.74 -18.21 5.31
C HIS A 4 14.17 -18.41 5.85
N THR A 5 14.34 -18.38 7.17
CA THR A 5 15.59 -18.69 7.84
C THR A 5 15.44 -19.97 8.65
N ASP A 6 16.37 -20.90 8.52
CA ASP A 6 16.33 -22.19 9.24
C ASP A 6 16.33 -22.02 10.76
N GLU A 7 16.87 -20.91 11.26
CA GLU A 7 16.92 -20.56 12.68
C GLU A 7 15.54 -20.31 13.29
N PHE A 8 14.57 -19.78 12.52
CA PHE A 8 13.18 -19.58 12.98
C PHE A 8 12.34 -20.87 12.97
N LYS A 9 12.70 -21.88 12.21
CA LYS A 9 11.93 -23.11 12.08
C LYS A 9 11.89 -23.96 13.37
N HIS A 10 12.81 -23.71 14.28
CA HIS A 10 13.01 -24.55 15.47
C HIS A 10 12.62 -23.88 16.78
N GLN A 11 12.23 -22.59 16.77
CA GLN A 11 11.89 -21.87 18.00
C GLN A 11 10.61 -21.06 17.81
N THR A 12 9.60 -21.36 18.62
CA THR A 12 8.33 -20.61 18.67
C THR A 12 8.37 -19.65 19.85
N TYR A 13 8.25 -18.36 19.59
CA TYR A 13 8.26 -17.31 20.61
C TYR A 13 6.86 -16.91 21.08
N PHE A 14 5.88 -17.01 20.19
CA PHE A 14 4.50 -16.65 20.45
C PHE A 14 3.58 -17.85 20.25
N HIS A 15 2.61 -18.02 21.12
CA HIS A 15 1.72 -19.18 21.17
C HIS A 15 0.26 -18.75 21.02
N LYS A 16 -0.63 -19.73 20.86
CA LYS A 16 -2.07 -19.46 20.82
C LYS A 16 -2.50 -18.73 22.09
N SER A 17 -3.42 -17.79 21.93
CA SER A 17 -3.94 -16.89 22.96
C SER A 17 -2.98 -15.81 23.47
N ASP A 18 -1.71 -15.80 23.06
CA ASP A 18 -0.83 -14.65 23.35
C ASP A 18 -1.37 -13.37 22.70
N ILE A 19 -1.05 -12.24 23.32
CA ILE A 19 -1.37 -10.91 22.79
C ILE A 19 -0.12 -10.33 22.15
N ILE A 20 -0.20 -9.99 20.84
CA ILE A 20 0.91 -9.40 20.07
C ILE A 20 0.61 -7.93 19.76
N LEU A 21 1.62 -7.08 19.87
CA LEU A 21 1.53 -5.67 19.54
C LEU A 21 2.31 -5.35 18.26
N ASP A 22 1.69 -4.56 17.38
CA ASP A 22 2.34 -3.95 16.23
C ASP A 22 2.20 -2.43 16.27
N PRO A 23 3.19 -1.69 16.82
CA PRO A 23 3.13 -0.24 16.97
C PRO A 23 3.23 0.55 15.66
N PHE A 24 3.45 -0.11 14.52
CA PHE A 24 3.52 0.47 13.18
C PHE A 24 2.70 -0.38 12.20
N CYS A 25 1.42 -0.53 12.50
CA CYS A 25 0.53 -1.55 11.95
C CYS A 25 0.35 -1.47 10.42
N GLY A 26 0.39 -0.26 9.86
CA GLY A 26 0.22 -0.04 8.45
C GLY A 26 -1.10 -0.65 7.94
N SER A 27 -0.99 -1.61 7.05
CA SER A 27 -2.16 -2.28 6.47
C SER A 27 -2.64 -3.51 7.24
N GLY A 28 -2.20 -3.76 8.47
CA GLY A 28 -2.71 -4.81 9.35
C GLY A 28 -2.24 -6.24 9.04
N THR A 29 -1.09 -6.42 8.42
CA THR A 29 -0.58 -7.76 8.10
C THR A 29 -0.34 -8.59 9.37
N THR A 30 0.21 -7.97 10.42
CA THR A 30 0.43 -8.62 11.72
C THR A 30 -0.88 -9.06 12.36
N LEU A 31 -1.94 -8.24 12.27
CA LEU A 31 -3.25 -8.56 12.84
C LEU A 31 -3.89 -9.78 12.17
N VAL A 32 -3.87 -9.81 10.83
CA VAL A 32 -4.40 -10.93 10.05
C VAL A 32 -3.65 -12.22 10.41
N GLN A 33 -2.31 -12.17 10.40
CA GLN A 33 -1.49 -13.35 10.67
C GLN A 33 -1.62 -13.84 12.11
N ALA A 34 -1.72 -12.93 13.09
CA ALA A 34 -1.95 -13.28 14.48
C ALA A 34 -3.30 -14.01 14.65
N ASN A 35 -4.36 -13.50 14.01
CA ASN A 35 -5.66 -14.15 14.03
C ASN A 35 -5.60 -15.58 13.48
N GLU A 36 -5.02 -15.76 12.27
CA GLU A 36 -4.87 -17.09 11.66
C GLU A 36 -4.09 -18.08 12.54
N LEU A 37 -3.16 -17.59 13.35
CA LEU A 37 -2.36 -18.39 14.29
C LEU A 37 -3.03 -18.57 15.66
N GLY A 38 -4.23 -18.01 15.86
CA GLY A 38 -4.97 -18.13 17.13
C GLY A 38 -4.43 -17.22 18.24
N MET A 39 -3.82 -16.10 17.88
CA MET A 39 -3.31 -15.07 18.80
C MET A 39 -4.20 -13.83 18.76
N HIS A 40 -4.27 -13.11 19.87
CA HIS A 40 -4.83 -11.75 19.89
C HIS A 40 -3.80 -10.76 19.37
N ALA A 41 -4.26 -9.66 18.76
CA ALA A 41 -3.34 -8.63 18.27
C ALA A 41 -3.88 -7.21 18.42
N ILE A 42 -2.97 -6.31 18.75
CA ILE A 42 -3.20 -4.87 18.83
C ILE A 42 -2.27 -4.21 17.82
N GLY A 43 -2.84 -3.43 16.92
CA GLY A 43 -2.10 -2.54 16.02
C GLY A 43 -2.21 -1.10 16.47
N ILE A 44 -1.23 -0.28 16.13
CA ILE A 44 -1.30 1.18 16.26
C ILE A 44 -0.86 1.79 14.94
N ASP A 45 -1.61 2.78 14.46
CA ASP A 45 -1.21 3.57 13.29
C ASP A 45 -1.66 5.01 13.46
N ILE A 46 -0.84 5.97 13.02
CA ILE A 46 -1.19 7.40 13.03
C ILE A 46 -2.26 7.73 11.98
N SER A 47 -2.32 6.94 10.92
CA SER A 47 -3.26 7.10 9.82
C SER A 47 -4.58 6.41 10.10
N SER A 48 -5.66 7.19 10.23
CA SER A 48 -7.02 6.67 10.34
C SER A 48 -7.43 5.83 9.12
N PHE A 49 -6.86 6.12 7.94
CA PHE A 49 -7.05 5.31 6.74
C PHE A 49 -6.41 3.92 6.88
N ASN A 50 -5.18 3.82 7.38
CA ASN A 50 -4.52 2.55 7.64
C ASN A 50 -5.24 1.73 8.72
N ALA A 51 -5.68 2.39 9.79
CA ALA A 51 -6.47 1.74 10.84
C ALA A 51 -7.80 1.20 10.29
N MET A 52 -8.49 1.96 9.43
CA MET A 52 -9.69 1.49 8.74
C MET A 52 -9.38 0.23 7.91
N ILE A 53 -8.31 0.23 7.10
CA ILE A 53 -7.91 -0.93 6.31
C ILE A 53 -7.65 -2.14 7.21
N SER A 54 -6.91 -1.94 8.30
CA SER A 54 -6.49 -3.01 9.21
C SER A 54 -7.68 -3.64 9.92
N ASN A 55 -8.57 -2.82 10.47
CA ASN A 55 -9.78 -3.28 11.15
C ASN A 55 -10.71 -4.01 10.18
N THR A 56 -10.98 -3.40 9.01
CA THR A 56 -11.87 -4.01 8.01
C THR A 56 -11.35 -5.37 7.51
N LYS A 57 -10.04 -5.57 7.42
CA LYS A 57 -9.48 -6.88 6.99
C LYS A 57 -9.75 -8.01 7.97
N VAL A 58 -9.85 -7.72 9.26
CA VAL A 58 -10.04 -8.74 10.31
C VAL A 58 -11.51 -8.89 10.73
N GLU A 59 -12.40 -8.03 10.25
CA GLU A 59 -13.85 -8.13 10.46
C GLU A 59 -14.47 -9.33 9.71
N LYS A 60 -15.65 -9.78 10.17
CA LYS A 60 -16.49 -10.75 9.44
C LYS A 60 -17.35 -10.01 8.42
N HIS A 61 -17.34 -10.49 7.17
CA HIS A 61 -18.06 -9.86 6.07
C HIS A 61 -19.17 -10.75 5.50
N ASN A 62 -20.31 -10.17 5.15
CA ASN A 62 -21.35 -10.85 4.39
C ASN A 62 -20.93 -10.88 2.89
N ILE A 63 -20.23 -11.94 2.49
CA ILE A 63 -19.69 -12.10 1.12
C ILE A 63 -20.80 -12.09 0.05
N PRO A 64 -21.97 -12.78 0.21
CA PRO A 64 -23.07 -12.68 -0.73
C PRO A 64 -23.56 -11.24 -0.95
N GLN A 65 -23.83 -10.50 0.12
CA GLN A 65 -24.25 -9.10 0.02
C GLN A 65 -23.20 -8.22 -0.65
N MET A 66 -21.94 -8.43 -0.33
CA MET A 66 -20.83 -7.73 -0.95
C MET A 66 -20.75 -8.00 -2.46
N MET A 67 -20.94 -9.27 -2.90
CA MET A 67 -20.95 -9.63 -4.32
C MET A 67 -22.10 -8.97 -5.08
N GLU A 68 -23.28 -8.89 -4.48
CA GLU A 68 -24.45 -8.24 -5.07
C GLU A 68 -24.20 -6.74 -5.24
N ALA A 69 -23.74 -6.05 -4.21
CA ALA A 69 -23.41 -4.62 -4.27
C ALA A 69 -22.31 -4.32 -5.32
N ILE A 70 -21.26 -5.14 -5.39
CA ILE A 70 -20.21 -5.02 -6.41
C ILE A 70 -20.83 -5.15 -7.81
N ARG A 71 -21.66 -6.15 -8.04
CA ARG A 71 -22.32 -6.37 -9.34
C ARG A 71 -23.17 -5.17 -9.74
N GLU A 72 -23.98 -4.67 -8.83
CA GLU A 72 -24.84 -3.51 -9.07
C GLU A 72 -24.03 -2.25 -9.42
N ILE A 73 -23.01 -1.96 -8.61
CA ILE A 73 -22.15 -0.79 -8.83
C ILE A 73 -21.37 -0.92 -10.15
N THR A 74 -20.88 -2.13 -10.49
CA THR A 74 -20.17 -2.36 -11.76
C THR A 74 -21.07 -2.12 -12.96
N LEU A 75 -22.31 -2.60 -12.94
CA LEU A 75 -23.30 -2.33 -14.00
C LEU A 75 -23.59 -0.84 -14.15
N LYS A 76 -23.78 -0.13 -13.03
CA LYS A 76 -23.96 1.34 -13.05
C LYS A 76 -22.74 2.07 -13.62
N LEU A 77 -21.53 1.60 -13.34
CA LEU A 77 -20.30 2.16 -13.92
C LEU A 77 -20.26 1.91 -15.44
N GLU A 78 -20.62 0.73 -15.89
CA GLU A 78 -20.71 0.42 -17.32
C GLU A 78 -21.71 1.31 -18.05
N ASP A 79 -22.88 1.53 -17.47
CA ASP A 79 -23.88 2.43 -18.05
C ASP A 79 -23.40 3.89 -18.05
N PHE A 80 -22.73 4.33 -17.00
CA PHE A 80 -22.08 5.65 -16.98
C PHE A 80 -21.05 5.81 -18.11
N GLN A 81 -20.25 4.78 -18.36
CA GLN A 81 -19.23 4.79 -19.41
C GLN A 81 -19.82 4.80 -20.82
N LYS A 82 -20.96 4.13 -21.07
CA LYS A 82 -21.64 4.10 -22.38
C LYS A 82 -22.07 5.49 -22.88
N ILE A 83 -22.37 6.39 -21.93
CA ILE A 83 -22.78 7.77 -22.26
C ILE A 83 -21.57 8.62 -22.69
N LYS A 84 -20.36 8.17 -22.43
CA LYS A 84 -19.11 8.89 -22.71
C LYS A 84 -18.41 8.36 -23.95
N ASN A 85 -17.74 9.23 -24.69
CA ASN A 85 -16.93 8.84 -25.86
C ASN A 85 -15.62 8.11 -25.46
N ASN A 86 -15.36 7.96 -24.18
CA ASN A 86 -14.10 7.43 -23.66
C ASN A 86 -13.84 5.98 -24.10
N ILE A 87 -14.88 5.13 -24.16
CA ILE A 87 -14.73 3.73 -24.57
C ILE A 87 -14.30 3.67 -26.04
N ALA A 88 -15.04 4.33 -26.93
CA ALA A 88 -14.73 4.32 -28.37
C ALA A 88 -13.36 4.94 -28.66
N PHE A 89 -12.99 5.98 -27.92
CA PHE A 89 -11.64 6.56 -27.97
C PHE A 89 -10.57 5.54 -27.56
N GLU A 90 -10.76 4.88 -26.42
CA GLU A 90 -9.74 3.95 -25.88
C GLU A 90 -9.58 2.72 -26.77
N GLU A 91 -10.67 2.17 -27.32
CA GLU A 91 -10.64 1.08 -28.30
C GLU A 91 -9.85 1.48 -29.56
N HIS A 92 -10.12 2.65 -30.12
CA HIS A 92 -9.41 3.15 -31.29
C HIS A 92 -7.93 3.39 -30.99
N LEU A 93 -7.62 4.02 -29.85
CA LEU A 93 -6.23 4.24 -29.41
C LEU A 93 -5.48 2.92 -29.24
N LEU A 94 -6.11 1.90 -28.66
CA LEU A 94 -5.51 0.56 -28.48
C LEU A 94 -5.24 -0.10 -29.84
N ALA A 95 -6.15 0.02 -30.82
CA ALA A 95 -5.97 -0.50 -32.16
C ALA A 95 -4.76 0.15 -32.85
N GLU A 96 -4.66 1.48 -32.80
CA GLU A 96 -3.53 2.21 -33.39
C GLU A 96 -2.20 1.91 -32.67
N LEU A 97 -2.21 1.85 -31.32
CA LEU A 97 -1.05 1.42 -30.54
C LEU A 97 -0.60 0.00 -30.92
N GLY A 98 -1.55 -0.91 -31.12
CA GLY A 98 -1.26 -2.28 -31.54
C GLY A 98 -0.52 -2.33 -32.88
N LYS A 99 -1.05 -1.65 -33.90
CA LYS A 99 -0.43 -1.56 -35.22
C LYS A 99 0.95 -0.90 -35.18
N PHE A 100 1.05 0.23 -34.46
CA PHE A 100 2.30 0.99 -34.36
C PHE A 100 3.40 0.19 -33.64
N ASN A 101 3.05 -0.41 -32.47
CA ASN A 101 4.00 -1.20 -31.70
C ASN A 101 4.42 -2.47 -32.43
N TYR A 102 3.51 -3.14 -33.16
CA TYR A 102 3.86 -4.28 -33.98
C TYR A 102 4.90 -3.90 -35.07
N LYS A 103 4.74 -2.75 -35.72
CA LYS A 103 5.65 -2.27 -36.75
C LYS A 103 7.01 -1.81 -36.20
N HIS A 104 7.03 -1.04 -35.12
CA HIS A 104 8.21 -0.32 -34.65
C HIS A 104 8.91 -0.94 -33.45
N PHE A 105 8.19 -1.72 -32.64
CA PHE A 105 8.68 -2.35 -31.40
C PHE A 105 8.33 -3.84 -31.32
N PRO A 106 8.60 -4.65 -32.38
CA PRO A 106 8.26 -6.07 -32.37
C PRO A 106 8.97 -6.79 -31.24
N SER A 107 8.22 -7.50 -30.39
CA SER A 107 8.78 -8.28 -29.28
C SER A 107 8.97 -9.75 -29.72
N PRO A 108 10.10 -10.39 -29.41
CA PRO A 108 11.25 -9.90 -28.60
C PRO A 108 12.38 -9.22 -29.41
N GLU A 109 12.25 -9.12 -30.76
CA GLU A 109 13.33 -8.69 -31.67
C GLU A 109 13.85 -7.29 -31.34
N TYR A 110 12.97 -6.34 -31.05
CA TYR A 110 13.37 -4.97 -30.71
C TYR A 110 14.33 -4.95 -29.51
N LYS A 111 13.98 -5.62 -28.41
CA LYS A 111 14.84 -5.67 -27.24
C LYS A 111 16.18 -6.37 -27.49
N ARG A 112 16.20 -7.40 -28.35
CA ARG A 112 17.44 -8.06 -28.78
C ARG A 112 18.34 -7.12 -29.58
N LYS A 113 17.78 -6.34 -30.52
CA LYS A 113 18.53 -5.34 -31.29
C LYS A 113 19.12 -4.24 -30.42
N VAL A 114 18.33 -3.76 -29.44
CA VAL A 114 18.81 -2.80 -28.43
C VAL A 114 19.97 -3.40 -27.61
N SER A 115 19.83 -4.63 -27.14
CA SER A 115 20.87 -5.28 -26.31
C SER A 115 22.17 -5.56 -27.08
N ARG A 116 22.10 -5.69 -28.42
CA ARG A 116 23.27 -5.87 -29.30
C ARG A 116 23.87 -4.55 -29.78
N GLY A 117 23.27 -3.42 -29.41
CA GLY A 117 23.72 -2.10 -29.87
C GLY A 117 23.36 -1.76 -31.33
N GLU A 118 22.52 -2.58 -31.99
CA GLU A 118 22.05 -2.34 -33.37
C GLU A 118 21.08 -1.15 -33.44
N ILE A 119 20.42 -0.83 -32.34
CA ILE A 119 19.49 0.30 -32.22
C ILE A 119 19.89 1.10 -30.97
N ASN A 120 20.06 2.42 -31.15
CA ASN A 120 20.15 3.36 -30.04
C ASN A 120 18.74 3.55 -29.44
N GLU A 121 18.46 2.85 -28.33
CA GLU A 121 17.12 2.86 -27.69
C GLU A 121 16.61 4.27 -27.41
N ARG A 122 17.48 5.16 -26.94
CA ARG A 122 17.10 6.52 -26.53
C ARG A 122 16.66 7.39 -27.71
N GLU A 123 17.40 7.33 -28.78
CA GLU A 123 17.10 8.15 -30.00
C GLU A 123 15.89 7.57 -30.72
N TYR A 124 15.90 6.27 -30.99
CA TYR A 124 14.82 5.59 -31.68
C TYR A 124 13.49 5.73 -30.96
N SER A 125 13.48 5.48 -29.65
CA SER A 125 12.24 5.57 -28.86
C SER A 125 11.68 6.99 -28.81
N LYS A 126 12.54 8.01 -28.71
CA LYS A 126 12.12 9.42 -28.72
C LYS A 126 11.51 9.85 -30.07
N ASP A 127 12.11 9.38 -31.18
CA ASP A 127 11.57 9.64 -32.51
C ASP A 127 10.17 9.00 -32.67
N LYS A 128 10.05 7.72 -32.33
CA LYS A 128 8.77 7.00 -32.45
C LYS A 128 7.71 7.46 -31.45
N GLU A 129 8.10 7.93 -30.28
CA GLU A 129 7.19 8.57 -29.34
C GLU A 129 6.59 9.85 -29.92
N LYS A 130 7.41 10.67 -30.57
CA LYS A 130 6.96 11.89 -31.25
C LYS A 130 6.03 11.59 -32.44
N GLU A 131 6.37 10.53 -33.23
CA GLU A 131 5.53 10.08 -34.34
C GLU A 131 4.14 9.64 -33.86
N PHE A 132 4.08 8.83 -32.81
CA PHE A 132 2.81 8.36 -32.27
C PHE A 132 2.02 9.46 -31.56
N LEU A 133 2.68 10.45 -31.00
CA LEU A 133 2.01 11.58 -30.33
C LEU A 133 1.08 12.34 -31.28
N SER A 134 1.42 12.45 -32.60
CA SER A 134 0.52 13.03 -33.59
C SER A 134 -0.77 12.23 -33.70
N ILE A 135 -0.67 10.90 -33.85
CA ILE A 135 -1.83 10.01 -33.93
C ILE A 135 -2.70 10.12 -32.65
N TYR A 136 -2.05 10.16 -31.48
CA TYR A 136 -2.75 10.37 -30.23
C TYR A 136 -3.53 11.67 -30.16
N ASN A 137 -2.93 12.78 -30.56
CA ASN A 137 -3.58 14.09 -30.56
C ASN A 137 -4.77 14.15 -31.52
N ASP A 138 -4.64 13.55 -32.71
CA ASP A 138 -5.74 13.48 -33.71
C ASP A 138 -6.92 12.69 -33.14
N LEU A 139 -6.65 11.61 -32.40
CA LEU A 139 -7.71 10.84 -31.72
C LEU A 139 -8.36 11.61 -30.58
N VAL A 140 -7.58 12.31 -29.74
CA VAL A 140 -8.09 13.16 -28.68
C VAL A 140 -9.04 14.23 -29.22
N GLU A 141 -8.64 14.89 -30.32
CA GLU A 141 -9.47 15.89 -31.00
C GLU A 141 -10.73 15.25 -31.61
N LYS A 142 -10.59 14.17 -32.38
CA LYS A 142 -11.69 13.45 -33.02
C LYS A 142 -12.78 13.07 -32.04
N TYR A 143 -12.41 12.51 -30.88
CA TYR A 143 -13.35 12.07 -29.87
C TYR A 143 -13.69 13.14 -28.83
N LYS A 144 -13.09 14.32 -28.93
CA LYS A 144 -13.26 15.47 -28.03
C LYS A 144 -12.98 15.10 -26.56
N ILE A 145 -11.91 14.33 -26.33
CA ILE A 145 -11.56 13.84 -25.00
C ILE A 145 -10.91 14.97 -24.19
N LYS A 146 -11.50 15.30 -23.07
CA LYS A 146 -10.90 16.22 -22.11
C LYS A 146 -9.87 15.48 -21.27
N ILE A 147 -8.59 15.74 -21.47
CA ILE A 147 -7.48 15.04 -20.82
C ILE A 147 -7.24 15.55 -19.40
N LYS A 148 -7.13 16.88 -19.23
CA LYS A 148 -6.78 17.53 -17.97
C LYS A 148 -7.99 18.10 -17.26
N GLN A 149 -7.94 18.14 -15.93
CA GLN A 149 -8.91 18.86 -15.12
C GLN A 149 -8.86 20.37 -15.41
N ASN A 150 -9.96 21.08 -15.16
CA ASN A 150 -9.99 22.54 -15.23
C ASN A 150 -9.26 23.20 -14.05
N LYS A 151 -9.18 22.47 -12.93
CA LYS A 151 -8.51 22.90 -11.70
C LYS A 151 -7.28 22.02 -11.50
N ASN A 152 -6.28 22.54 -10.84
CA ASN A 152 -5.07 21.79 -10.45
C ASN A 152 -4.76 22.14 -8.98
N SER A 153 -5.80 22.07 -8.13
CA SER A 153 -5.74 22.54 -6.76
C SER A 153 -5.59 21.41 -5.74
N SER A 154 -5.78 20.15 -6.18
CA SER A 154 -5.78 18.99 -5.32
C SER A 154 -4.89 17.87 -5.87
N PHE A 155 -4.62 16.86 -5.03
CA PHE A 155 -3.91 15.66 -5.47
C PHE A 155 -4.66 14.94 -6.59
N LEU A 156 -5.97 14.80 -6.47
CA LEU A 156 -6.80 14.13 -7.47
C LEU A 156 -6.84 14.91 -8.79
N ASP A 157 -6.91 16.22 -8.74
CA ASP A 157 -6.88 17.06 -9.96
C ASP A 157 -5.55 16.94 -10.70
N LYS A 158 -4.45 16.82 -9.98
CA LYS A 158 -3.11 16.72 -10.54
C LYS A 158 -2.81 15.34 -11.12
N TRP A 159 -3.18 14.28 -10.41
CA TRP A 159 -2.67 12.93 -10.69
C TRP A 159 -3.62 12.02 -11.45
N PHE A 160 -4.81 12.50 -11.83
CA PHE A 160 -5.77 11.69 -12.59
C PHE A 160 -6.23 12.43 -13.84
N LEU A 161 -6.33 11.72 -14.96
CA LEU A 161 -6.93 12.24 -16.16
C LEU A 161 -8.43 12.52 -15.92
N SER A 162 -8.99 13.52 -16.65
CA SER A 162 -10.40 13.89 -16.46
C SER A 162 -11.37 12.72 -16.57
N PRO A 163 -11.26 11.80 -17.56
CA PRO A 163 -12.15 10.65 -17.64
C PRO A 163 -12.05 9.73 -16.39
N VAL A 164 -10.83 9.52 -15.92
CA VAL A 164 -10.57 8.69 -14.71
C VAL A 164 -11.15 9.36 -13.47
N ARG A 165 -10.97 10.67 -13.32
CA ARG A 165 -11.51 11.42 -12.20
C ARG A 165 -13.05 11.36 -12.16
N GLU A 166 -13.71 11.52 -13.28
CA GLU A 166 -15.16 11.43 -13.39
C GLU A 166 -15.69 10.05 -12.96
N GLU A 167 -15.00 8.97 -13.33
CA GLU A 167 -15.35 7.61 -12.91
C GLU A 167 -15.07 7.37 -11.42
N ILE A 168 -13.99 7.93 -10.85
CA ILE A 168 -13.71 7.89 -9.42
C ILE A 168 -14.83 8.58 -8.64
N ASP A 169 -15.20 9.79 -9.02
CA ASP A 169 -16.27 10.55 -8.36
C ASP A 169 -17.60 9.83 -8.48
N PHE A 170 -17.90 9.23 -9.63
CA PHE A 170 -19.09 8.41 -9.82
C PHE A 170 -19.14 7.22 -8.86
N LEU A 171 -18.06 6.43 -8.78
CA LEU A 171 -18.01 5.29 -7.85
C LEU A 171 -18.08 5.74 -6.39
N PHE A 172 -17.38 6.79 -6.02
CA PHE A 172 -17.43 7.32 -4.66
C PHE A 172 -18.87 7.71 -4.28
N ASN A 173 -19.59 8.42 -5.14
CA ASN A 173 -20.97 8.77 -4.91
C ASN A 173 -21.87 7.52 -4.75
N LYS A 174 -21.62 6.45 -5.52
CA LYS A 174 -22.37 5.19 -5.36
C LYS A 174 -22.07 4.48 -4.05
N LEU A 175 -20.85 4.61 -3.53
CA LEU A 175 -20.51 4.10 -2.21
C LEU A 175 -21.21 4.90 -1.10
N GLU A 176 -21.32 6.22 -1.26
CA GLU A 176 -22.02 7.06 -0.28
C GLU A 176 -23.52 6.75 -0.15
N GLU A 177 -24.15 6.21 -1.20
CA GLU A 177 -25.55 5.75 -1.19
C GLU A 177 -25.76 4.45 -0.36
N ILE A 178 -24.70 3.81 0.14
CA ILE A 178 -24.78 2.56 0.90
C ILE A 178 -24.96 2.86 2.38
N ASP A 179 -26.06 2.40 2.98
CA ASP A 179 -26.35 2.57 4.40
C ASP A 179 -25.51 1.67 5.31
N ASN A 180 -25.22 0.45 4.87
CA ASN A 180 -24.44 -0.52 5.65
C ASN A 180 -22.97 -0.06 5.74
N THR A 181 -22.56 0.37 6.92
CA THR A 181 -21.24 0.93 7.18
C THR A 181 -20.09 -0.08 6.93
N ASP A 182 -20.27 -1.36 7.24
CA ASP A 182 -19.25 -2.38 7.06
C ASP A 182 -19.03 -2.67 5.57
N LEU A 183 -20.16 -2.77 4.84
CA LEU A 183 -20.13 -2.91 3.39
C LEU A 183 -19.51 -1.67 2.73
N LYS A 184 -19.88 -0.47 3.16
CA LYS A 184 -19.29 0.79 2.68
C LYS A 184 -17.76 0.81 2.89
N ARG A 185 -17.27 0.44 4.08
CA ARG A 185 -15.82 0.42 4.40
C ARG A 185 -15.04 -0.52 3.49
N ILE A 186 -15.52 -1.75 3.29
CA ILE A 186 -14.79 -2.70 2.43
C ILE A 186 -14.81 -2.27 0.95
N LEU A 187 -15.91 -1.70 0.46
CA LEU A 187 -15.98 -1.16 -0.90
C LEU A 187 -15.10 0.09 -1.06
N ALA A 188 -14.99 0.94 -0.03
CA ALA A 188 -14.06 2.06 0.00
C ALA A 188 -12.59 1.59 -0.10
N ILE A 189 -12.23 0.48 0.54
CA ILE A 189 -10.89 -0.13 0.38
C ILE A 189 -10.66 -0.60 -1.04
N ILE A 190 -11.65 -1.24 -1.69
CA ILE A 190 -11.55 -1.66 -3.09
C ILE A 190 -11.38 -0.43 -3.99
N LEU A 191 -12.19 0.61 -3.78
CA LEU A 191 -12.07 1.86 -4.53
C LEU A 191 -10.69 2.50 -4.33
N SER A 192 -10.20 2.58 -3.10
CA SER A 192 -8.86 3.10 -2.78
C SER A 192 -7.74 2.37 -3.55
N ARG A 193 -7.78 1.04 -3.60
CA ARG A 193 -6.82 0.22 -4.37
C ARG A 193 -6.91 0.50 -5.86
N THR A 194 -8.14 0.65 -6.38
CA THR A 194 -8.43 1.00 -7.77
C THR A 194 -7.83 2.37 -8.10
N VAL A 195 -8.16 3.38 -7.33
CA VAL A 195 -7.67 4.74 -7.50
C VAL A 195 -6.15 4.79 -7.49
N ARG A 196 -5.51 4.16 -6.51
CA ARG A 196 -4.04 4.10 -6.44
C ARG A 196 -3.40 3.60 -7.73
N SER A 197 -4.01 2.64 -8.40
CA SER A 197 -3.50 2.04 -9.64
C SER A 197 -3.82 2.85 -10.89
N CYS A 198 -4.75 3.81 -10.81
CA CYS A 198 -5.20 4.62 -11.95
C CYS A 198 -4.54 6.00 -12.04
N ARG A 199 -3.52 6.27 -11.22
CA ARG A 199 -2.76 7.52 -11.30
C ARG A 199 -2.10 7.68 -12.67
N ALA A 200 -2.06 8.91 -13.18
CA ALA A 200 -1.41 9.28 -14.44
C ALA A 200 0.12 9.23 -14.29
N THR A 201 0.67 8.02 -14.19
CA THR A 201 2.10 7.75 -14.02
C THR A 201 2.62 6.77 -15.06
N THR A 202 3.93 6.73 -15.28
CA THR A 202 4.54 5.66 -16.08
C THR A 202 4.57 4.34 -15.30
N HIS A 203 4.73 3.22 -16.00
CA HIS A 203 4.92 1.91 -15.35
C HIS A 203 6.20 1.81 -14.49
N ALA A 204 7.13 2.74 -14.66
CA ALA A 204 8.36 2.79 -13.89
C ALA A 204 8.28 3.69 -12.64
N ASP A 205 7.27 4.56 -12.55
CA ASP A 205 7.17 5.61 -11.54
C ASP A 205 5.92 5.47 -10.66
N LEU A 206 5.65 4.25 -10.20
CA LEU A 206 4.52 3.98 -9.32
C LEU A 206 4.77 4.42 -7.86
N ALA A 207 6.02 4.56 -7.46
CA ALA A 207 6.42 4.87 -6.09
C ALA A 207 6.77 6.35 -5.87
N THR A 208 7.41 6.98 -6.86
CA THR A 208 7.84 8.38 -6.78
C THR A 208 7.03 9.21 -7.76
N LEU A 209 6.05 9.91 -7.30
CA LEU A 209 5.17 10.76 -8.12
C LEU A 209 5.90 12.00 -8.59
N LYS A 210 6.64 11.92 -9.72
CA LYS A 210 7.43 13.03 -10.25
C LYS A 210 6.57 14.03 -11.00
N GLU A 211 6.00 13.58 -12.14
CA GLU A 211 5.15 14.39 -13.00
C GLU A 211 4.01 13.53 -13.58
N PRO A 212 2.79 14.07 -13.69
CA PRO A 212 1.68 13.34 -14.29
C PRO A 212 1.90 13.12 -15.80
N VAL A 213 1.63 11.90 -16.25
CA VAL A 213 1.70 11.50 -17.66
C VAL A 213 0.33 11.61 -18.30
N THR A 214 0.16 12.57 -19.19
CA THR A 214 -1.14 12.87 -19.83
C THR A 214 -1.21 12.47 -21.30
N THR A 215 -0.11 11.95 -21.85
CA THR A 215 0.02 11.51 -23.24
C THR A 215 0.57 10.10 -23.32
N THR A 216 0.62 9.53 -24.50
CA THR A 216 1.37 8.29 -24.75
C THR A 216 2.87 8.53 -24.56
N TYR A 217 3.58 7.47 -24.14
CA TYR A 217 4.99 7.54 -23.79
C TYR A 217 5.73 6.23 -24.09
N TYR A 218 7.03 6.31 -24.38
CA TYR A 218 7.84 5.10 -24.46
C TYR A 218 8.11 4.49 -23.08
N CYS A 219 7.75 3.24 -22.91
CA CYS A 219 7.96 2.50 -21.69
C CYS A 219 9.16 1.55 -21.81
N LYS A 220 10.29 1.87 -21.16
CA LYS A 220 11.48 0.99 -21.13
C LYS A 220 11.20 -0.42 -20.62
N LYS A 221 10.33 -0.54 -19.60
CA LYS A 221 9.94 -1.84 -19.04
C LYS A 221 9.29 -2.73 -20.10
N HIS A 222 8.40 -2.19 -20.88
CA HIS A 222 7.68 -2.93 -21.92
C HIS A 222 8.41 -2.90 -23.29
N GLY A 223 9.33 -1.96 -23.52
CA GLY A 223 10.03 -1.77 -24.78
C GLY A 223 9.11 -1.36 -25.91
N LYS A 224 8.12 -0.50 -25.64
CA LYS A 224 7.10 -0.05 -26.61
C LYS A 224 6.42 1.23 -26.16
N ILE A 225 5.64 1.87 -27.06
CA ILE A 225 4.76 2.97 -26.69
C ILE A 225 3.62 2.46 -25.85
N CYS A 226 3.39 3.11 -24.70
CA CYS A 226 2.29 2.85 -23.77
C CYS A 226 1.39 4.08 -23.67
N LYS A 227 0.18 3.89 -23.18
CA LYS A 227 -0.80 4.94 -22.91
C LYS A 227 -0.99 5.14 -21.41
N PRO A 228 -1.42 6.32 -20.95
CA PRO A 228 -1.98 6.49 -19.61
C PRO A 228 -3.31 5.74 -19.49
N ILE A 229 -3.83 5.70 -18.27
CA ILE A 229 -5.12 5.03 -17.97
C ILE A 229 -6.25 6.02 -18.24
N PHE A 230 -7.28 5.58 -18.95
CA PHE A 230 -8.47 6.38 -19.28
C PHE A 230 -9.75 5.89 -18.59
N SER A 231 -9.72 4.70 -17.99
CA SER A 231 -10.84 4.12 -17.25
C SER A 231 -10.35 3.35 -16.03
N ILE A 232 -11.12 3.40 -14.95
CA ILE A 232 -10.84 2.64 -13.72
C ILE A 232 -11.42 1.22 -13.77
N LYS A 233 -12.31 0.91 -14.71
CA LYS A 233 -13.12 -0.32 -14.73
C LYS A 233 -12.28 -1.59 -14.57
N GLY A 234 -11.24 -1.76 -15.37
CA GLY A 234 -10.40 -2.95 -15.32
C GLY A 234 -9.67 -3.13 -13.98
N TRP A 235 -9.29 -2.05 -13.30
CA TRP A 235 -8.71 -2.10 -11.97
C TRP A 235 -9.77 -2.35 -10.89
N TRP A 236 -10.97 -1.76 -11.04
CA TRP A 236 -12.11 -2.03 -10.17
C TRP A 236 -12.48 -3.52 -10.17
N GLU A 237 -12.69 -4.10 -11.34
CA GLU A 237 -13.01 -5.52 -11.50
C GLU A 237 -11.91 -6.43 -10.94
N ARG A 238 -10.65 -6.10 -11.20
CA ARG A 238 -9.50 -6.84 -10.68
C ARG A 238 -9.46 -6.82 -9.16
N TYR A 239 -9.63 -5.65 -8.53
CA TYR A 239 -9.52 -5.53 -7.08
C TYR A 239 -10.76 -6.02 -6.34
N THR A 240 -11.93 -6.01 -6.96
CA THR A 240 -13.11 -6.67 -6.39
C THR A 240 -12.89 -8.18 -6.30
N ILE A 241 -12.46 -8.82 -7.39
CA ILE A 241 -12.16 -10.26 -7.42
C ILE A 241 -11.05 -10.61 -6.41
N ASP A 242 -9.93 -9.88 -6.41
CA ASP A 242 -8.81 -10.13 -5.51
C ASP A 242 -9.22 -9.96 -4.03
N THR A 243 -10.00 -8.92 -3.71
CA THR A 243 -10.47 -8.69 -2.33
C THR A 243 -11.43 -9.79 -1.87
N LEU A 244 -12.40 -10.16 -2.69
CA LEU A 244 -13.32 -11.28 -2.39
C LEU A 244 -12.57 -12.58 -2.13
N ASN A 245 -11.58 -12.90 -2.96
CA ASN A 245 -10.79 -14.11 -2.80
C ASN A 245 -9.97 -14.09 -1.50
N ARG A 246 -9.35 -12.96 -1.16
CA ARG A 246 -8.60 -12.80 0.10
C ARG A 246 -9.48 -12.90 1.33
N LEU A 247 -10.67 -12.29 1.32
CA LEU A 247 -11.62 -12.39 2.41
C LEU A 247 -12.12 -13.82 2.62
N ARG A 248 -12.45 -14.54 1.53
CA ARG A 248 -12.81 -15.97 1.59
C ARG A 248 -11.68 -16.84 2.12
N GLN A 249 -10.45 -16.56 1.74
CA GLN A 249 -9.28 -17.29 2.24
C GLN A 249 -9.09 -17.03 3.72
N PHE A 250 -9.13 -15.78 4.16
CA PHE A 250 -9.02 -15.43 5.57
C PHE A 250 -10.16 -16.01 6.40
N ASP A 251 -11.40 -15.98 5.92
CA ASP A 251 -12.56 -16.51 6.63
C ASP A 251 -12.48 -18.03 6.90
N ARG A 252 -11.74 -18.77 6.08
CA ARG A 252 -11.46 -20.20 6.29
C ARG A 252 -10.39 -20.45 7.37
N LEU A 253 -9.52 -19.50 7.58
CA LEU A 253 -8.36 -19.63 8.50
C LEU A 253 -8.56 -18.89 9.82
N ARG A 254 -9.53 -18.00 9.87
CA ARG A 254 -9.77 -17.15 11.04
C ARG A 254 -10.12 -17.92 12.30
N THR A 255 -9.69 -17.37 13.40
CA THR A 255 -10.00 -17.88 14.76
C THR A 255 -10.83 -16.86 15.55
N GLU A 256 -11.37 -17.26 16.68
CA GLU A 256 -12.17 -16.42 17.59
C GLU A 256 -11.26 -15.61 18.54
N THR A 257 -10.24 -14.95 18.00
CA THR A 257 -9.34 -14.08 18.76
C THR A 257 -9.61 -12.62 18.41
N PHE A 258 -9.32 -11.72 19.35
CA PHE A 258 -9.52 -10.28 19.17
C PHE A 258 -8.38 -9.65 18.38
N GLN A 259 -8.70 -8.81 17.42
CA GLN A 259 -7.79 -7.94 16.71
C GLN A 259 -8.36 -6.53 16.65
N ILE A 260 -7.51 -5.54 16.87
CA ILE A 260 -7.86 -4.13 16.75
C ILE A 260 -6.65 -3.31 16.30
N CYS A 261 -6.86 -2.37 15.39
CA CYS A 261 -5.91 -1.32 15.09
C CYS A 261 -6.41 0.02 15.66
N LEU A 262 -5.67 0.55 16.62
CA LEU A 262 -5.93 1.83 17.27
C LEU A 262 -5.37 2.98 16.42
N ILE A 263 -6.08 4.12 16.42
CA ILE A 263 -5.62 5.34 15.75
C ILE A 263 -4.87 6.18 16.76
N GLY A 264 -3.56 6.37 16.56
CA GLY A 264 -2.78 7.20 17.48
C GLY A 264 -1.28 7.15 17.22
N ASP A 265 -0.58 7.99 17.97
CA ASP A 265 0.88 8.02 17.97
C ASP A 265 1.42 6.95 18.94
N SER A 266 2.15 5.98 18.44
CA SER A 266 2.73 4.89 19.23
C SER A 266 3.69 5.37 20.33
N ARG A 267 4.18 6.60 20.24
CA ARG A 267 5.03 7.23 21.27
C ARG A 267 4.25 7.63 22.54
N THR A 268 2.95 7.92 22.41
CA THR A 268 2.16 8.57 23.47
C THR A 268 0.82 7.92 23.78
N ILE A 269 0.27 7.12 22.89
CA ILE A 269 -1.06 6.50 23.04
C ILE A 269 -1.18 5.68 24.33
N ASP A 270 -2.30 5.81 25.04
CA ASP A 270 -2.67 4.88 26.10
C ASP A 270 -3.44 3.69 25.49
N ILE A 271 -2.74 2.57 25.32
CA ILE A 271 -3.28 1.38 24.66
C ILE A 271 -4.46 0.81 25.45
N PHE A 272 -4.36 0.79 26.77
CA PHE A 272 -5.39 0.20 27.63
C PHE A 272 -6.69 1.02 27.58
N ASP A 273 -6.57 2.33 27.73
CA ASP A 273 -7.73 3.22 27.73
C ASP A 273 -8.44 3.21 26.36
N GLU A 274 -7.69 3.16 25.24
CA GLU A 274 -8.28 3.10 23.91
C GLU A 274 -8.98 1.76 23.64
N ILE A 275 -8.40 0.63 24.06
CA ILE A 275 -9.06 -0.67 23.95
C ILE A 275 -10.30 -0.73 24.84
N LYS A 276 -10.23 -0.23 26.06
CA LYS A 276 -11.38 -0.19 26.98
C LYS A 276 -12.58 0.59 26.41
N LYS A 277 -12.31 1.67 25.67
CA LYS A 277 -13.37 2.45 25.00
C LYS A 277 -14.01 1.69 23.84
N GLN A 278 -13.19 0.97 23.04
CA GLN A 278 -13.62 0.38 21.76
C GLN A 278 -14.05 -1.09 21.89
N MET A 279 -13.38 -1.87 22.76
CA MET A 279 -13.57 -3.30 22.96
C MET A 279 -13.39 -3.67 24.44
N PRO A 280 -14.39 -3.38 25.32
CA PRO A 280 -14.26 -3.61 26.76
C PRO A 280 -13.89 -5.06 27.13
N GLU A 281 -14.43 -6.04 26.44
CA GLU A 281 -14.12 -7.47 26.65
C GLU A 281 -12.64 -7.77 26.38
N TYR A 282 -12.04 -7.12 25.38
CA TYR A 282 -10.62 -7.29 25.09
C TYR A 282 -9.75 -6.61 26.16
N ALA A 283 -10.21 -5.50 26.73
CA ALA A 283 -9.52 -4.83 27.83
C ALA A 283 -9.40 -5.73 29.07
N GLU A 284 -10.43 -6.54 29.39
CA GLU A 284 -10.39 -7.51 30.48
C GLU A 284 -9.31 -8.58 30.25
N ILE A 285 -9.20 -9.09 29.01
CA ILE A 285 -8.14 -10.03 28.64
C ILE A 285 -6.77 -9.36 28.76
N LEU A 286 -6.61 -8.14 28.26
CA LEU A 286 -5.35 -7.41 28.32
C LEU A 286 -4.85 -7.14 29.75
N VAL A 287 -5.75 -6.88 30.70
CA VAL A 287 -5.39 -6.74 32.13
C VAL A 287 -4.84 -8.04 32.69
N ARG A 288 -5.46 -9.17 32.35
CA ARG A 288 -5.11 -10.48 32.88
C ARG A 288 -3.82 -11.04 32.26
N GLU A 289 -3.72 -10.99 30.93
CA GLU A 289 -2.68 -11.70 30.19
C GLU A 289 -1.48 -10.80 29.84
N LYS A 290 -1.66 -9.48 29.77
CA LYS A 290 -0.69 -8.49 29.25
C LYS A 290 -0.18 -8.87 27.84
N ILE A 291 0.55 -7.95 27.21
CA ILE A 291 1.12 -8.17 25.88
C ILE A 291 2.37 -9.05 25.99
N LYS A 292 2.41 -10.16 25.26
CA LYS A 292 3.54 -11.10 25.24
C LYS A 292 4.76 -10.53 24.51
N GLY A 293 4.54 -9.74 23.49
CA GLY A 293 5.65 -9.13 22.75
C GLY A 293 5.21 -8.29 21.57
N ILE A 294 6.22 -7.83 20.82
CA ILE A 294 6.04 -6.98 19.64
C ILE A 294 6.54 -7.73 18.40
N PHE A 295 5.75 -7.68 17.33
CA PHE A 295 6.20 -8.03 15.99
C PHE A 295 5.81 -6.91 15.03
N SER A 296 6.81 -6.21 14.47
CA SER A 296 6.55 -5.01 13.68
C SER A 296 7.58 -4.76 12.60
N SER A 297 7.18 -3.99 11.59
CA SER A 297 8.07 -3.42 10.59
C SER A 297 7.99 -1.88 10.67
N PRO A 298 8.86 -1.23 11.45
CA PRO A 298 8.87 0.22 11.57
C PRO A 298 9.09 0.92 10.22
N PRO A 299 8.67 2.19 10.07
CA PRO A 299 8.96 2.96 8.87
C PRO A 299 10.47 3.01 8.63
N TYR A 300 10.89 3.10 7.36
CA TYR A 300 12.30 3.18 7.00
C TYR A 300 12.73 4.63 6.83
N VAL A 301 13.81 5.03 7.51
CA VAL A 301 14.27 6.42 7.52
C VAL A 301 14.52 6.96 6.09
N GLY A 302 13.83 8.03 5.75
CA GLY A 302 14.01 8.76 4.50
C GLY A 302 13.71 7.97 3.22
N LEU A 303 12.81 6.99 3.25
CA LEU A 303 12.45 6.19 2.08
C LEU A 303 11.04 6.47 1.56
N ILE A 304 10.09 6.78 2.41
CA ILE A 304 8.67 6.92 2.05
C ILE A 304 8.07 8.05 2.88
N ASP A 305 7.27 8.91 2.24
CA ASP A 305 6.27 9.77 2.88
C ASP A 305 4.94 9.03 2.79
N TYR A 306 4.54 8.37 3.87
CA TYR A 306 3.36 7.49 3.87
C TYR A 306 2.06 8.26 3.63
N HIS A 307 1.91 9.44 4.23
CA HIS A 307 0.75 10.29 4.00
C HIS A 307 0.68 10.79 2.56
N GLU A 308 1.81 11.13 1.93
CA GLU A 308 1.83 11.53 0.52
C GLU A 308 1.46 10.36 -0.41
N GLN A 309 1.91 9.14 -0.11
CA GLN A 309 1.52 7.96 -0.88
C GLN A 309 0.01 7.67 -0.83
N HIS A 310 -0.66 8.08 0.24
CA HIS A 310 -2.10 7.91 0.46
C HIS A 310 -2.89 9.21 0.31
N ALA A 311 -2.30 10.30 -0.19
CA ALA A 311 -2.95 11.61 -0.33
C ALA A 311 -4.29 11.52 -1.08
N TYR A 312 -4.38 10.68 -2.10
CA TYR A 312 -5.62 10.43 -2.83
C TYR A 312 -6.75 9.90 -1.94
N SER A 313 -6.45 9.05 -0.97
CA SER A 313 -7.47 8.47 -0.08
C SER A 313 -7.92 9.46 0.98
N TYR A 314 -7.00 10.27 1.50
CA TYR A 314 -7.36 11.36 2.40
C TYR A 314 -8.31 12.36 1.73
N GLU A 315 -8.04 12.70 0.47
CA GLU A 315 -8.88 13.63 -0.30
C GLU A 315 -10.25 13.02 -0.64
N ILE A 316 -10.32 11.74 -1.04
CA ILE A 316 -11.59 11.08 -1.40
C ILE A 316 -12.46 10.85 -0.16
N PHE A 317 -11.89 10.32 0.92
CA PHE A 317 -12.66 9.88 2.09
C PHE A 317 -12.69 10.87 3.24
N GLY A 318 -12.08 12.05 3.09
CA GLY A 318 -12.09 13.10 4.10
C GLY A 318 -11.28 12.80 5.35
N PHE A 319 -10.28 11.91 5.27
CA PHE A 319 -9.42 11.64 6.42
C PHE A 319 -8.44 12.79 6.69
N GLU A 320 -8.18 13.03 7.97
CA GLU A 320 -7.17 14.00 8.39
C GLU A 320 -5.75 13.47 8.16
N ARG A 321 -4.87 14.31 7.63
CA ARG A 321 -3.43 14.03 7.52
C ARG A 321 -2.73 14.45 8.81
N ARG A 322 -1.74 13.65 9.23
CA ARG A 322 -0.92 13.89 10.42
C ARG A 322 0.56 13.73 10.09
N ASP A 323 0.99 14.44 9.05
CA ASP A 323 2.36 14.35 8.52
C ASP A 323 3.41 14.66 9.58
N GLU A 324 3.12 15.56 10.51
CA GLU A 324 3.99 15.96 11.62
C GLU A 324 4.26 14.83 12.63
N LEU A 325 3.44 13.79 12.64
CA LEU A 325 3.61 12.62 13.51
C LEU A 325 4.39 11.49 12.84
N GLU A 326 4.68 11.57 11.54
CA GLU A 326 5.47 10.54 10.85
C GLU A 326 6.88 10.42 11.41
N ILE A 327 7.34 9.19 11.60
CA ILE A 327 8.70 8.89 12.04
C ILE A 327 9.57 8.58 10.82
N GLY A 328 10.57 9.43 10.56
CA GLY A 328 11.54 9.27 9.48
C GLY A 328 10.97 9.38 8.06
N PRO A 329 10.10 10.38 7.74
CA PRO A 329 9.56 10.55 6.40
C PRO A 329 10.65 10.88 5.36
N LEU A 330 10.37 10.61 4.09
CA LEU A 330 11.30 10.91 2.98
C LEU A 330 11.63 12.40 2.88
N SER A 331 10.66 13.27 3.16
CA SER A 331 10.80 14.73 3.15
C SER A 331 11.91 15.25 4.07
N ASN A 332 12.17 14.56 5.19
CA ASN A 332 13.28 14.88 6.10
C ASN A 332 14.64 14.37 5.59
N GLY A 333 14.67 13.57 4.52
CA GLY A 333 15.90 13.01 3.97
C GLY A 333 16.56 11.94 4.84
N GLN A 334 17.86 11.74 4.63
CA GLN A 334 18.67 10.69 5.28
C GLN A 334 19.93 11.28 5.97
N GLY A 335 19.95 12.56 6.25
CA GLY A 335 21.04 13.25 6.96
C GLY A 335 21.15 12.80 8.42
N THR A 336 22.18 13.29 9.12
CA THR A 336 22.44 12.93 10.53
C THR A 336 21.27 13.30 11.42
N GLU A 337 20.73 14.51 11.27
CA GLU A 337 19.60 15.00 12.05
C GLU A 337 18.33 14.16 11.84
N ALA A 338 18.02 13.80 10.59
CA ALA A 338 16.89 12.91 10.26
C ALA A 338 17.04 11.53 10.89
N ARG A 339 18.27 10.98 10.91
CA ARG A 339 18.56 9.69 11.55
C ARG A 339 18.44 9.77 13.07
N ASP A 340 18.91 10.86 13.68
CA ASP A 340 18.81 11.05 15.12
C ASP A 340 17.34 11.22 15.57
N SER A 341 16.54 11.97 14.83
CA SER A 341 15.09 12.08 15.02
C SER A 341 14.39 10.72 14.88
N TYR A 342 14.75 9.96 13.85
CA TYR A 342 14.22 8.60 13.64
C TYR A 342 14.55 7.66 14.81
N VAL A 343 15.82 7.62 15.23
CA VAL A 343 16.29 6.80 16.37
C VAL A 343 15.50 7.13 17.63
N LYS A 344 15.31 8.42 17.92
CA LYS A 344 14.55 8.91 19.06
C LYS A 344 13.08 8.48 18.97
N GLY A 345 12.44 8.69 17.82
CA GLY A 345 11.02 8.35 17.61
C GLY A 345 10.72 6.87 17.79
N ILE A 346 11.55 5.98 17.19
CA ILE A 346 11.36 4.52 17.37
C ILE A 346 11.63 4.12 18.82
N ALA A 347 12.66 4.65 19.47
CA ALA A 347 12.95 4.35 20.87
C ALA A 347 11.84 4.81 21.83
N GLU A 348 11.23 5.97 21.59
CA GLU A 348 10.09 6.46 22.36
C GLU A 348 8.86 5.59 22.18
N SER A 349 8.58 5.12 20.96
CA SER A 349 7.50 4.16 20.70
C SER A 349 7.71 2.85 21.48
N LEU A 350 8.91 2.30 21.43
CA LEU A 350 9.23 1.07 22.19
C LEU A 350 9.11 1.30 23.72
N LYS A 351 9.55 2.45 24.24
CA LYS A 351 9.38 2.79 25.66
C LYS A 351 7.91 2.88 26.07
N ASN A 352 7.08 3.48 25.24
CA ASN A 352 5.65 3.57 25.53
C ASN A 352 5.00 2.17 25.51
N CYS A 353 5.28 1.37 24.49
CA CYS A 353 4.78 0.01 24.38
C CYS A 353 5.24 -0.89 25.52
N LYS A 354 6.47 -0.73 26.01
CA LYS A 354 7.04 -1.51 27.14
C LYS A 354 6.16 -1.49 28.39
N LYS A 355 5.41 -0.42 28.65
CA LYS A 355 4.51 -0.29 29.80
C LYS A 355 3.43 -1.39 29.86
N TYR A 356 3.07 -1.94 28.72
CA TYR A 356 1.98 -2.91 28.56
C TYR A 356 2.48 -4.36 28.38
N LEU A 357 3.81 -4.54 28.24
CA LEU A 357 4.41 -5.85 28.03
C LEU A 357 4.50 -6.67 29.31
N GLN A 358 4.54 -7.99 29.18
CA GLN A 358 4.94 -8.92 30.25
C GLN A 358 6.41 -8.70 30.63
N LYS A 359 6.86 -9.28 31.75
CA LYS A 359 8.28 -9.19 32.17
C LYS A 359 9.24 -9.89 31.22
N ASP A 360 8.85 -11.09 30.71
CA ASP A 360 9.66 -11.84 29.75
C ASP A 360 9.05 -11.71 28.36
N TYR A 361 9.22 -10.54 27.77
CA TYR A 361 8.72 -10.23 26.44
C TYR A 361 9.77 -10.49 25.35
N ASP A 362 9.30 -10.75 24.15
CA ASP A 362 10.10 -10.82 22.93
C ASP A 362 9.68 -9.73 21.94
N ILE A 363 10.64 -8.99 21.38
CA ILE A 363 10.38 -7.96 20.39
C ILE A 363 11.12 -8.30 19.10
N PHE A 364 10.39 -8.38 18.00
CA PHE A 364 10.94 -8.60 16.66
C PHE A 364 10.66 -7.39 15.78
N LEU A 365 11.72 -6.72 15.33
CA LEU A 365 11.64 -5.59 14.42
C LEU A 365 12.26 -5.94 13.07
N VAL A 366 11.44 -5.90 12.03
CA VAL A 366 11.89 -6.17 10.65
C VAL A 366 12.30 -4.86 10.00
N ALA A 367 13.56 -4.71 9.63
CA ALA A 367 14.07 -3.45 9.09
C ALA A 367 15.20 -3.62 8.08
N ASN A 368 15.35 -2.62 7.22
CA ASN A 368 16.57 -2.39 6.46
C ASN A 368 17.44 -1.38 7.19
N ASP A 369 18.41 -1.87 7.98
CA ASP A 369 19.28 -1.02 8.79
C ASP A 369 20.59 -0.66 8.08
N LYS A 370 20.49 0.06 6.97
CA LYS A 370 21.64 0.53 6.18
C LYS A 370 22.64 1.37 7.00
N TYR A 371 22.15 2.05 8.03
CA TYR A 371 22.94 3.02 8.80
C TYR A 371 23.31 2.53 10.20
N ASN A 372 23.05 1.26 10.53
CA ASN A 372 23.30 0.66 11.85
C ASN A 372 22.67 1.47 13.01
N LEU A 373 21.38 1.79 12.87
CA LEU A 373 20.63 2.61 13.83
C LEU A 373 20.02 1.80 14.98
N TYR A 374 19.73 0.53 14.76
CA TYR A 374 19.00 -0.30 15.71
C TYR A 374 19.73 -0.57 17.04
N PRO A 375 21.08 -0.69 17.10
CA PRO A 375 21.79 -0.74 18.38
C PRO A 375 21.58 0.52 19.24
N ARG A 376 21.52 1.70 18.62
CA ARG A 376 21.23 2.96 19.33
C ARG A 376 19.78 3.03 19.80
N ILE A 377 18.83 2.55 18.97
CA ILE A 377 17.39 2.46 19.31
C ILE A 377 17.22 1.56 20.53
N ALA A 378 17.82 0.36 20.52
CA ALA A 378 17.75 -0.58 21.63
C ALA A 378 18.29 0.03 22.94
N GLY A 379 19.48 0.62 22.91
CA GLY A 379 20.07 1.27 24.07
C GLY A 379 19.20 2.41 24.62
N LEU A 380 18.67 3.29 23.76
CA LEU A 380 17.75 4.33 24.20
C LEU A 380 16.45 3.78 24.78
N ALA A 381 15.94 2.65 24.27
CA ALA A 381 14.74 2.00 24.79
C ALA A 381 15.00 1.18 26.05
N LYS A 382 16.23 1.10 26.57
CA LYS A 382 16.67 0.21 27.66
C LYS A 382 16.33 -1.25 27.34
N MET A 383 16.78 -1.69 26.17
CA MET A 383 16.64 -3.03 25.64
C MET A 383 17.97 -3.47 25.05
N LYS A 384 18.20 -4.77 24.96
CA LYS A 384 19.37 -5.36 24.30
C LYS A 384 18.94 -6.17 23.07
N ILE A 385 19.74 -6.12 22.01
CA ILE A 385 19.61 -7.01 20.86
C ILE A 385 20.25 -8.34 21.24
N VAL A 386 19.43 -9.40 21.29
CA VAL A 386 19.91 -10.73 21.65
C VAL A 386 20.20 -11.58 20.43
N ASN A 387 19.50 -11.34 19.30
CA ASN A 387 19.72 -12.03 18.04
C ASN A 387 19.46 -11.09 16.86
N GLN A 388 20.05 -11.42 15.71
CA GLN A 388 19.80 -10.76 14.42
C GLN A 388 19.69 -11.82 13.34
N PHE A 389 18.58 -11.83 12.60
CA PHE A 389 18.35 -12.78 11.53
C PHE A 389 18.30 -12.06 10.19
N LYS A 390 18.99 -12.56 9.16
CA LYS A 390 18.90 -12.04 7.80
C LYS A 390 17.73 -12.67 7.08
N ARG A 391 16.83 -11.84 6.56
CA ARG A 391 15.69 -12.25 5.74
C ARG A 391 15.95 -11.88 4.29
N PRO A 392 16.23 -12.83 3.39
CA PRO A 392 16.28 -12.54 1.97
C PRO A 392 14.88 -12.20 1.47
N VAL A 393 14.74 -11.09 0.74
CA VAL A 393 13.46 -10.70 0.12
C VAL A 393 13.41 -11.31 -1.26
N LEU A 394 12.72 -12.45 -1.39
CA LEU A 394 12.51 -13.16 -2.64
C LEU A 394 11.53 -12.40 -3.55
N ASN A 395 11.65 -12.57 -4.88
CA ASN A 395 10.76 -12.00 -5.91
C ASN A 395 10.86 -10.48 -6.19
N ARG A 396 11.98 -9.84 -5.88
CA ARG A 396 12.30 -8.50 -6.42
C ARG A 396 13.05 -8.59 -7.75
N VAL A 397 12.53 -9.33 -8.71
CA VAL A 397 13.18 -9.65 -10.00
C VAL A 397 13.67 -8.42 -10.80
N GLU A 398 13.17 -7.23 -10.50
CA GLU A 398 13.47 -6.03 -11.29
C GLU A 398 14.58 -5.12 -10.72
N LYS A 399 14.97 -5.29 -9.45
CA LYS A 399 15.96 -4.40 -8.79
C LYS A 399 17.26 -5.10 -8.34
N ASP A 400 17.29 -6.42 -8.29
CA ASP A 400 18.42 -7.19 -7.75
C ASP A 400 19.49 -7.51 -8.79
N ARG A 401 19.76 -6.57 -9.71
CA ARG A 401 20.79 -6.78 -10.74
C ARG A 401 22.25 -6.73 -10.23
N SER A 402 22.46 -6.29 -8.99
CA SER A 402 23.82 -6.18 -8.45
C SER A 402 24.02 -6.69 -7.01
N ASN A 403 22.98 -6.72 -6.15
CA ASN A 403 23.05 -7.29 -4.80
C ASN A 403 21.67 -7.77 -4.35
N ALA A 404 21.62 -8.99 -3.78
CA ALA A 404 20.39 -9.51 -3.18
C ALA A 404 19.94 -8.59 -2.03
N TYR A 405 18.68 -8.10 -2.11
CA TYR A 405 18.12 -7.27 -1.06
C TYR A 405 17.73 -8.16 0.13
N SER A 406 18.22 -7.82 1.31
CA SER A 406 17.86 -8.49 2.55
C SER A 406 17.41 -7.48 3.59
N GLU A 407 16.48 -7.90 4.42
CA GLU A 407 16.09 -7.22 5.65
C GLU A 407 16.72 -7.93 6.84
N THR A 408 16.88 -7.22 7.95
CA THR A 408 17.31 -7.77 9.22
C THR A 408 16.12 -7.82 10.16
N ILE A 409 15.94 -8.96 10.83
CA ILE A 409 15.01 -9.08 11.95
C ILE A 409 15.83 -8.95 13.22
N PHE A 410 15.61 -7.88 13.96
CA PHE A 410 16.23 -7.65 15.25
C PHE A 410 15.36 -8.24 16.34
N HIS A 411 15.94 -9.14 17.14
CA HIS A 411 15.29 -9.70 18.33
C HIS A 411 15.81 -8.96 19.56
N LEU A 412 14.91 -8.28 20.25
CA LEU A 412 15.21 -7.47 21.43
C LEU A 412 14.53 -8.07 22.67
N LYS A 413 15.21 -7.96 23.80
CA LYS A 413 14.70 -8.27 25.14
C LYS A 413 15.04 -7.14 26.11
N GLU A 414 14.53 -7.24 27.32
CA GLU A 414 14.90 -6.33 28.43
C GLU A 414 16.42 -6.39 28.67
N GLU A 415 17.00 -5.23 28.98
CA GLU A 415 18.43 -5.11 29.31
C GLU A 415 18.79 -5.84 30.60
#